data_a84640777443541b3ebc95a618c2ef85
#
_entry.id   a84640777443541b3ebc95a618c2ef85
#
_cell.length_a   1.000
_cell.length_b   1.000
_cell.length_c   1.000
_cell.angle_alpha   90.00
_cell.angle_beta   90.00
_cell.angle_gamma   90.00
#
_symmetry.space_group_name_H-M   'P 1'
#
loop_
_entity.id
_entity.type
_entity.pdbx_description
1 polymer ?
#
loop_
_entity_poly.entity_id
_entity_poly.type
_entity_poly.pdbx_seq_one_letter_code
_entity_poly.pdbx_strand_id
1 'polypeptide(L)'
;MPSNLETAQAGGRLRKELVSPTELVIDVAPPVMDAPARVDETGVELKRGAFLNTIAMLASNFRGIFTFLVARLLGPAALGIFSVAWSTTDIISKIGVLGLDNAITTFIARSEAVGDRERSRSLFHVAVVLGVVQSIATAVIVIVALRLFNGRLHVQPQMVSALTLVLCAMPGLALYRICTAISRGMKVMQHDIYSRGIAEPVATTLAFLLAIAVGFTTSSPEVAAILGTAVSGITALVLALSLFRHDPAHGAVVSPFGEAKSLIAYAAPISVYQLINAFIARLDLLMLGYFVARAPGVTLATVGVYSAVIGTANGLRKVNQAFNPIFAPVVAGMTATGDHHIASATYARLAQWMLWILLPCVAVLSLAGSTILLIYGPAFWQGGLWLGIVALASATNAFISLGETVIMVQRPHLNLLHSAITCVVAFAGLLWLIPRYGPLGAAVGILLPYVVQGVLRYATLRWVFHWKDSWSDISGPLIAAGIALIPALVCRAFLGGIVGQVISAAAFLTVFGVQWWRSRIHRKDKHP
;
A
#
# COMPACT_ATOMS: atom_id res chain seq x y z
N MET A 1 -66.77 19.65 -30.39
CA MET A 1 -67.81 18.95 -29.62
C MET A 1 -67.31 17.55 -29.34
N PRO A 2 -67.64 16.97 -28.21
CA PRO A 2 -67.23 17.39 -26.84
C PRO A 2 -66.57 16.24 -26.06
N SER A 3 -65.93 16.65 -24.97
CA SER A 3 -65.99 16.07 -23.61
C SER A 3 -65.54 14.61 -23.43
N ASN A 4 -64.71 14.29 -22.43
CA ASN A 4 -65.05 14.28 -21.02
C ASN A 4 -63.82 14.14 -20.15
N LEU A 5 -63.79 14.94 -19.13
CA LEU A 5 -63.13 14.73 -17.87
C LEU A 5 -63.77 13.53 -17.12
N GLU A 6 -62.92 12.64 -16.60
CA GLU A 6 -63.35 11.89 -15.40
C GLU A 6 -62.14 11.61 -14.51
N THR A 7 -62.21 12.21 -13.36
CA THR A 7 -61.49 11.97 -12.12
C THR A 7 -61.77 10.56 -11.61
N ALA A 8 -60.70 9.83 -11.28
CA ALA A 8 -60.84 8.66 -10.40
C ALA A 8 -59.74 8.69 -9.34
N GLN A 9 -60.15 9.11 -8.15
CA GLN A 9 -59.50 8.77 -6.88
C GLN A 9 -59.59 7.25 -6.69
N ALA A 10 -58.46 6.61 -6.43
CA ALA A 10 -58.43 5.30 -5.79
C ALA A 10 -57.19 5.18 -4.94
N GLY A 11 -57.45 5.19 -3.62
CA GLY A 11 -56.47 4.85 -2.59
C GLY A 11 -55.97 3.40 -2.78
N GLY A 12 -54.70 3.22 -2.85
CA GLY A 12 -54.01 1.93 -2.95
C GLY A 12 -53.09 1.73 -1.76
N ARG A 13 -53.44 0.81 -0.94
CA ARG A 13 -52.79 0.30 0.25
C ARG A 13 -51.29 0.14 0.07
N LEU A 14 -50.53 0.69 1.01
CA LEU A 14 -49.13 0.35 1.26
C LEU A 14 -49.02 -1.14 1.62
N ARG A 15 -48.57 -1.95 0.72
CA ARG A 15 -48.13 -3.32 0.98
C ARG A 15 -46.71 -3.23 1.49
N LYS A 16 -46.52 -3.46 2.77
CA LYS A 16 -45.22 -3.77 3.38
C LYS A 16 -44.80 -5.14 2.86
N GLU A 17 -43.97 -5.17 1.84
CA GLU A 17 -43.19 -6.37 1.50
C GLU A 17 -41.96 -6.38 2.39
N LEU A 18 -41.89 -7.36 3.27
CA LEU A 18 -40.72 -7.76 4.03
C LEU A 18 -39.66 -8.25 3.00
N VAL A 19 -38.67 -7.41 2.74
CA VAL A 19 -37.49 -7.81 2.00
C VAL A 19 -36.66 -8.70 2.91
N SER A 20 -36.44 -9.94 2.50
CA SER A 20 -35.61 -10.91 3.20
C SER A 20 -34.12 -10.47 3.21
N PRO A 21 -33.34 -10.83 4.23
CA PRO A 21 -31.96 -10.35 4.40
C PRO A 21 -30.93 -10.92 3.40
N THR A 22 -31.35 -11.67 2.39
CA THR A 22 -30.46 -12.43 1.49
C THR A 22 -30.20 -11.78 0.13
N GLU A 23 -30.81 -10.64 -0.18
CA GLU A 23 -30.61 -9.91 -1.43
C GLU A 23 -29.92 -8.56 -1.25
N LEU A 24 -28.79 -8.52 -0.54
CA LEU A 24 -27.82 -7.44 -0.65
C LEU A 24 -26.81 -7.78 -1.76
N VAL A 25 -27.33 -8.08 -2.94
CA VAL A 25 -26.55 -7.95 -4.17
C VAL A 25 -26.40 -6.45 -4.39
N ILE A 26 -25.22 -5.93 -4.14
CA ILE A 26 -24.84 -4.56 -4.47
C ILE A 26 -24.87 -4.48 -5.99
N ASP A 27 -25.99 -4.05 -6.53
CA ASP A 27 -26.09 -3.62 -7.93
C ASP A 27 -25.35 -2.27 -8.04
N VAL A 28 -24.02 -2.36 -8.17
CA VAL A 28 -23.18 -1.23 -8.52
C VAL A 28 -23.28 -1.05 -10.02
N ALA A 29 -24.41 -0.51 -10.49
CA ALA A 29 -24.46 0.05 -11.81
C ALA A 29 -23.36 1.11 -11.91
N PRO A 30 -22.42 1.00 -12.87
CA PRO A 30 -21.44 2.06 -13.08
C PRO A 30 -22.20 3.34 -13.46
N PRO A 31 -21.74 4.52 -13.03
CA PRO A 31 -22.34 5.78 -13.45
C PRO A 31 -22.31 5.84 -14.97
N VAL A 32 -23.48 5.98 -15.58
CA VAL A 32 -23.61 6.27 -17.00
C VAL A 32 -22.88 7.58 -17.25
N MET A 33 -21.74 7.50 -17.91
CA MET A 33 -21.02 8.70 -18.36
C MET A 33 -21.79 9.25 -19.56
N ASP A 34 -22.65 10.23 -19.32
CA ASP A 34 -23.24 11.05 -20.37
C ASP A 34 -22.16 11.92 -21.02
N ALA A 35 -22.05 11.73 -22.33
CA ALA A 35 -21.55 12.61 -23.41
C ALA A 35 -20.10 13.16 -23.35
N PRO A 36 -19.46 13.35 -24.51
CA PRO A 36 -18.04 13.69 -24.61
C PRO A 36 -17.76 15.13 -24.16
N ALA A 37 -17.33 15.29 -22.94
CA ALA A 37 -16.68 16.51 -22.51
C ALA A 37 -15.37 16.69 -23.30
N ARG A 38 -15.20 17.87 -23.85
CA ARG A 38 -14.13 18.36 -24.71
C ARG A 38 -12.78 17.71 -24.45
N VAL A 39 -12.28 17.01 -25.46
CA VAL A 39 -11.05 16.19 -25.46
C VAL A 39 -9.80 16.98 -25.03
N ASP A 40 -9.79 18.30 -25.19
CA ASP A 40 -8.65 19.16 -24.84
C ASP A 40 -8.51 19.46 -23.34
N GLU A 41 -9.61 19.60 -22.60
CA GLU A 41 -9.58 19.83 -21.14
C GLU A 41 -9.18 18.57 -20.37
N THR A 42 -9.63 17.39 -20.85
CA THR A 42 -9.25 16.09 -20.27
C THR A 42 -7.76 15.79 -20.40
N GLY A 43 -7.13 16.21 -21.49
CA GLY A 43 -5.70 16.00 -21.73
C GLY A 43 -4.79 16.81 -20.79
N VAL A 44 -5.20 18.03 -20.45
CA VAL A 44 -4.46 18.90 -19.51
C VAL A 44 -4.64 18.41 -18.07
N GLU A 45 -5.84 18.03 -17.67
CA GLU A 45 -6.13 17.48 -16.34
C GLU A 45 -5.41 16.15 -16.12
N LEU A 46 -5.34 15.28 -17.12
CA LEU A 46 -4.61 14.00 -17.05
C LEU A 46 -3.10 14.22 -16.88
N LYS A 47 -2.51 15.17 -17.61
CA LYS A 47 -1.09 15.55 -17.48
C LYS A 47 -0.79 16.14 -16.10
N ARG A 48 -1.66 17.02 -15.61
CA ARG A 48 -1.55 17.61 -14.28
C ARG A 48 -1.68 16.56 -13.18
N GLY A 49 -2.63 15.64 -13.30
CA GLY A 49 -2.81 14.52 -12.39
C GLY A 49 -1.60 13.57 -12.37
N ALA A 50 -1.05 13.23 -13.54
CA ALA A 50 0.15 12.40 -13.66
C ALA A 50 1.39 13.08 -13.06
N PHE A 51 1.56 14.38 -13.29
CA PHE A 51 2.64 15.18 -12.71
C PHE A 51 2.54 15.26 -11.19
N LEU A 52 1.35 15.54 -10.65
CA LEU A 52 1.10 15.56 -9.21
C LEU A 52 1.32 14.20 -8.57
N ASN A 53 0.91 13.12 -9.23
CA ASN A 53 1.16 11.75 -8.76
C ASN A 53 2.66 11.41 -8.73
N THR A 54 3.42 11.89 -9.71
CA THR A 54 4.88 11.74 -9.73
C THR A 54 5.53 12.50 -8.58
N ILE A 55 5.10 13.73 -8.30
CA ILE A 55 5.56 14.52 -7.14
C ILE A 55 5.19 13.80 -5.83
N ALA A 56 3.97 13.29 -5.71
CA ALA A 56 3.54 12.53 -4.53
C ALA A 56 4.41 11.26 -4.32
N MET A 57 4.74 10.57 -5.38
CA MET A 57 5.63 9.41 -5.36
C MET A 57 7.05 9.78 -4.93
N LEU A 58 7.61 10.88 -5.43
CA LEU A 58 8.90 11.41 -4.99
C LEU A 58 8.85 11.85 -3.53
N ALA A 59 7.85 12.63 -3.14
CA ALA A 59 7.66 13.10 -1.78
C ALA A 59 7.55 11.93 -0.77
N SER A 60 6.87 10.85 -1.14
CA SER A 60 6.77 9.65 -0.29
C SER A 60 8.11 8.98 0.02
N ASN A 61 9.18 9.29 -0.73
CA ASN A 61 10.53 8.80 -0.47
C ASN A 61 11.26 9.57 0.64
N PHE A 62 10.82 10.79 0.99
CA PHE A 62 11.40 11.56 2.09
C PHE A 62 11.33 10.83 3.45
N ARG A 63 10.33 9.96 3.64
CA ARG A 63 10.28 9.09 4.83
C ARG A 63 11.50 8.13 4.90
N GLY A 64 12.08 7.75 3.78
CA GLY A 64 13.31 6.97 3.72
C GLY A 64 14.51 7.69 4.36
N ILE A 65 14.54 9.03 4.30
CA ILE A 65 15.59 9.85 4.92
C ILE A 65 15.58 9.68 6.44
N PHE A 66 14.41 9.73 7.06
CA PHE A 66 14.31 9.51 8.51
C PHE A 66 14.81 8.11 8.91
N THR A 67 14.36 7.07 8.20
CA THR A 67 14.81 5.69 8.46
C THR A 67 16.32 5.55 8.27
N PHE A 68 16.88 6.19 7.25
CA PHE A 68 18.31 6.25 7.00
C PHE A 68 19.06 6.92 8.15
N LEU A 69 18.58 8.07 8.63
CA LEU A 69 19.20 8.81 9.74
C LEU A 69 19.17 8.01 11.05
N VAL A 70 18.03 7.34 11.37
CA VAL A 70 17.94 6.45 12.54
C VAL A 70 18.97 5.33 12.43
N ALA A 71 19.07 4.67 11.28
CA ALA A 71 20.05 3.62 11.03
C ALA A 71 21.49 4.10 11.21
N ARG A 72 21.80 5.28 10.68
CA ARG A 72 23.16 5.84 10.64
C ARG A 72 23.62 6.39 11.97
N LEU A 73 22.73 7.07 12.72
CA LEU A 73 23.07 7.75 13.97
C LEU A 73 22.91 6.87 15.21
N LEU A 74 21.87 6.01 15.24
CA LEU A 74 21.57 5.16 16.39
C LEU A 74 21.90 3.68 16.16
N GLY A 75 22.18 3.31 14.92
CA GLY A 75 22.55 1.93 14.55
C GLY A 75 21.35 0.98 14.32
N PRO A 76 21.66 -0.28 13.98
CA PRO A 76 20.64 -1.22 13.56
C PRO A 76 19.67 -1.65 14.66
N ALA A 77 20.11 -1.74 15.93
CA ALA A 77 19.22 -2.16 17.02
C ALA A 77 18.09 -1.15 17.26
N ALA A 78 18.38 0.14 17.30
CA ALA A 78 17.37 1.19 17.44
C ALA A 78 16.40 1.19 16.25
N LEU A 79 16.92 1.04 15.01
CA LEU A 79 16.08 0.90 13.83
C LEU A 79 15.16 -0.32 13.92
N GLY A 80 15.64 -1.45 14.44
CA GLY A 80 14.86 -2.66 14.61
C GLY A 80 13.70 -2.47 15.58
N ILE A 81 13.97 -1.91 16.76
CA ILE A 81 12.95 -1.62 17.76
C ILE A 81 11.88 -0.69 17.18
N PHE A 82 12.30 0.45 16.63
CA PHE A 82 11.40 1.43 16.02
C PHE A 82 10.55 0.81 14.90
N SER A 83 11.17 0.05 14.00
CA SER A 83 10.47 -0.51 12.82
C SER A 83 9.41 -1.54 13.18
N VAL A 84 9.66 -2.38 14.19
CA VAL A 84 8.65 -3.33 14.70
C VAL A 84 7.53 -2.56 15.37
N ALA A 85 7.83 -1.61 16.26
CA ALA A 85 6.84 -0.79 16.96
C ALA A 85 5.97 -0.01 15.95
N TRP A 86 6.60 0.63 14.95
CA TRP A 86 5.89 1.37 13.90
C TRP A 86 5.00 0.46 13.04
N SER A 87 5.52 -0.70 12.60
CA SER A 87 4.75 -1.64 11.77
C SER A 87 3.55 -2.21 12.52
N THR A 88 3.71 -2.51 13.80
CA THR A 88 2.62 -2.95 14.68
C THR A 88 1.56 -1.84 14.81
N THR A 89 1.99 -0.60 15.08
CA THR A 89 1.09 0.55 15.20
C THR A 89 0.37 0.84 13.88
N ASP A 90 1.05 0.74 12.73
CA ASP A 90 0.41 0.94 11.41
C ASP A 90 -0.72 -0.06 11.16
N ILE A 91 -0.55 -1.33 11.53
CA ILE A 91 -1.60 -2.36 11.43
C ILE A 91 -2.74 -2.06 12.41
N ILE A 92 -2.42 -1.80 13.68
CA ILE A 92 -3.43 -1.49 14.71
C ILE A 92 -4.22 -0.23 14.33
N SER A 93 -3.57 0.78 13.74
CA SER A 93 -4.23 2.00 13.30
C SER A 93 -5.26 1.77 12.19
N LYS A 94 -5.11 0.71 11.38
CA LYS A 94 -6.13 0.31 10.38
C LYS A 94 -7.37 -0.27 11.06
N ILE A 95 -7.19 -0.98 12.18
CA ILE A 95 -8.30 -1.42 13.04
C ILE A 95 -8.97 -0.19 13.67
N GLY A 96 -8.16 0.76 14.17
CA GLY A 96 -8.65 1.98 14.79
C GLY A 96 -9.46 2.88 13.84
N VAL A 97 -9.16 2.90 12.56
CA VAL A 97 -9.90 3.68 11.56
C VAL A 97 -11.05 2.87 10.92
N LEU A 98 -11.02 1.52 11.00
CA LEU A 98 -12.03 0.59 10.46
C LEU A 98 -12.45 0.90 9.00
N GLY A 99 -11.50 1.32 8.14
CA GLY A 99 -11.79 1.63 6.73
C GLY A 99 -12.66 2.87 6.50
N LEU A 100 -12.85 3.71 7.51
CA LEU A 100 -13.57 4.98 7.39
C LEU A 100 -12.99 5.88 6.30
N ASP A 101 -11.69 5.77 6.01
CA ASP A 101 -11.01 6.49 4.95
C ASP A 101 -11.58 6.20 3.55
N ASN A 102 -11.95 4.94 3.27
CA ASN A 102 -12.59 4.59 2.00
C ASN A 102 -14.09 4.94 1.98
N ALA A 103 -14.78 4.65 3.09
CA ALA A 103 -16.19 4.98 3.21
C ALA A 103 -16.42 6.47 3.03
N ILE A 104 -15.68 7.31 3.76
CA ILE A 104 -15.87 8.76 3.71
C ILE A 104 -15.54 9.33 2.31
N THR A 105 -14.50 8.81 1.63
CA THR A 105 -14.20 9.21 0.25
C THR A 105 -15.41 9.00 -0.66
N THR A 106 -16.07 7.82 -0.55
CA THR A 106 -17.23 7.48 -1.38
C THR A 106 -18.46 8.31 -1.02
N PHE A 107 -18.73 8.51 0.28
CA PHE A 107 -19.90 9.27 0.74
C PHE A 107 -19.78 10.75 0.40
N ILE A 108 -18.60 11.36 0.59
CA ILE A 108 -18.35 12.74 0.18
C ILE A 108 -18.48 12.89 -1.34
N ALA A 109 -17.89 11.99 -2.13
CA ALA A 109 -18.01 12.06 -3.57
C ALA A 109 -19.48 11.98 -4.06
N ARG A 110 -20.31 11.17 -3.39
CA ARG A 110 -21.75 11.10 -3.67
C ARG A 110 -22.49 12.37 -3.29
N SER A 111 -22.22 12.93 -2.10
CA SER A 111 -22.82 14.21 -1.67
C SER A 111 -22.45 15.36 -2.59
N GLU A 112 -21.18 15.47 -2.98
CA GLU A 112 -20.71 16.50 -3.92
C GLU A 112 -21.32 16.34 -5.32
N ALA A 113 -21.56 15.12 -5.78
CA ALA A 113 -22.17 14.87 -7.09
C ALA A 113 -23.63 15.36 -7.17
N VAL A 114 -24.36 15.41 -6.05
CA VAL A 114 -25.73 15.97 -5.97
C VAL A 114 -25.75 17.39 -5.43
N GLY A 115 -24.59 18.00 -5.17
CA GLY A 115 -24.48 19.39 -4.67
C GLY A 115 -24.87 19.56 -3.18
N ASP A 116 -24.97 18.46 -2.42
CA ASP A 116 -25.35 18.50 -1.00
C ASP A 116 -24.13 18.76 -0.10
N ARG A 117 -23.73 20.03 -0.06
CA ARG A 117 -22.59 20.51 0.72
C ARG A 117 -22.80 20.42 2.22
N GLU A 118 -24.03 20.55 2.69
CA GLU A 118 -24.36 20.45 4.11
C GLU A 118 -24.11 19.04 4.62
N ARG A 119 -24.53 18.05 3.87
CA ARG A 119 -24.25 16.66 4.16
C ARG A 119 -22.74 16.35 4.12
N SER A 120 -22.00 16.88 3.15
CA SER A 120 -20.54 16.74 3.09
C SER A 120 -19.89 17.28 4.36
N ARG A 121 -20.35 18.41 4.89
CA ARG A 121 -19.85 19.01 6.12
C ARG A 121 -20.23 18.18 7.37
N SER A 122 -21.47 17.69 7.44
CA SER A 122 -21.91 16.79 8.52
C SER A 122 -21.05 15.51 8.53
N LEU A 123 -20.88 14.87 7.39
CA LEU A 123 -20.02 13.70 7.22
C LEU A 123 -18.57 13.95 7.63
N PHE A 124 -18.03 15.14 7.31
CA PHE A 124 -16.70 15.55 7.74
C PHE A 124 -16.58 15.51 9.28
N HIS A 125 -17.47 16.19 10.01
CA HIS A 125 -17.39 16.25 11.46
C HIS A 125 -17.60 14.87 12.11
N VAL A 126 -18.59 14.11 11.63
CA VAL A 126 -18.87 12.76 12.13
C VAL A 126 -17.66 11.84 11.92
N ALA A 127 -17.07 11.84 10.73
CA ALA A 127 -15.94 10.96 10.41
C ALA A 127 -14.68 11.31 11.21
N VAL A 128 -14.38 12.62 11.36
CA VAL A 128 -13.20 13.07 12.12
C VAL A 128 -13.35 12.71 13.59
N VAL A 129 -14.48 13.05 14.22
CA VAL A 129 -14.72 12.73 15.63
C VAL A 129 -14.72 11.22 15.86
N LEU A 130 -15.47 10.46 15.04
CA LEU A 130 -15.54 9.00 15.14
C LEU A 130 -14.17 8.37 15.00
N GLY A 131 -13.40 8.75 13.99
CA GLY A 131 -12.09 8.16 13.73
C GLY A 131 -11.05 8.50 14.79
N VAL A 132 -11.04 9.73 15.31
CA VAL A 132 -10.13 10.13 16.40
C VAL A 132 -10.49 9.40 17.69
N VAL A 133 -11.76 9.40 18.09
CA VAL A 133 -12.23 8.71 19.31
C VAL A 133 -11.94 7.21 19.23
N GLN A 134 -12.26 6.58 18.10
CA GLN A 134 -12.02 5.16 17.88
C GLN A 134 -10.53 4.81 17.90
N SER A 135 -9.67 5.67 17.32
CA SER A 135 -8.21 5.46 17.33
C SER A 135 -7.63 5.60 18.74
N ILE A 136 -8.10 6.57 19.54
CA ILE A 136 -7.71 6.73 20.94
C ILE A 136 -8.16 5.50 21.75
N ALA A 137 -9.41 5.09 21.61
CA ALA A 137 -9.95 3.90 22.29
C ALA A 137 -9.13 2.65 21.96
N THR A 138 -8.83 2.43 20.67
CA THR A 138 -8.01 1.30 20.23
C THR A 138 -6.58 1.38 20.80
N ALA A 139 -5.96 2.55 20.80
CA ALA A 139 -4.64 2.74 21.39
C ALA A 139 -4.64 2.41 22.89
N VAL A 140 -5.61 2.92 23.64
CA VAL A 140 -5.76 2.66 25.08
C VAL A 140 -5.99 1.18 25.36
N ILE A 141 -6.90 0.53 24.63
CA ILE A 141 -7.16 -0.92 24.77
C ILE A 141 -5.89 -1.72 24.55
N VAL A 142 -5.11 -1.41 23.49
CA VAL A 142 -3.87 -2.14 23.19
C VAL A 142 -2.82 -1.86 24.25
N ILE A 143 -2.65 -0.63 24.73
CA ILE A 143 -1.69 -0.29 25.79
C ILE A 143 -2.04 -1.03 27.10
N VAL A 144 -3.32 -1.06 27.47
CA VAL A 144 -3.79 -1.79 28.65
C VAL A 144 -3.55 -3.30 28.47
N ALA A 145 -3.88 -3.85 27.30
CA ALA A 145 -3.62 -5.26 26.99
C ALA A 145 -2.12 -5.60 27.08
N LEU A 146 -1.25 -4.76 26.50
CA LEU A 146 0.20 -4.94 26.60
C LEU A 146 0.69 -4.96 28.06
N ARG A 147 0.18 -4.08 28.91
CA ARG A 147 0.55 -4.05 30.35
C ARG A 147 0.06 -5.27 31.11
N LEU A 148 -1.18 -5.72 30.85
CA LEU A 148 -1.77 -6.88 31.52
C LEU A 148 -1.12 -8.20 31.10
N PHE A 149 -0.76 -8.33 29.81
CA PHE A 149 -0.22 -9.58 29.26
C PHE A 149 1.31 -9.58 29.08
N ASN A 150 2.01 -8.52 29.49
CA ASN A 150 3.45 -8.39 29.29
C ASN A 150 4.25 -9.61 29.81
N GLY A 151 3.91 -10.13 30.98
CA GLY A 151 4.55 -11.32 31.55
C GLY A 151 4.31 -12.62 30.78
N ARG A 152 3.23 -12.71 29.97
CA ARG A 152 2.90 -13.90 29.16
C ARG A 152 3.45 -13.83 27.74
N LEU A 153 3.58 -12.64 27.18
CA LEU A 153 4.02 -12.43 25.80
C LEU A 153 5.53 -12.63 25.62
N HIS A 154 6.33 -12.59 26.70
CA HIS A 154 7.79 -12.75 26.68
C HIS A 154 8.48 -11.86 25.62
N VAL A 155 7.90 -10.71 25.29
CA VAL A 155 8.48 -9.75 24.34
C VAL A 155 9.57 -8.92 25.05
N GLN A 156 10.60 -8.54 24.31
CA GLN A 156 11.69 -7.70 24.85
C GLN A 156 11.12 -6.41 25.46
N PRO A 157 11.49 -6.04 26.70
CA PRO A 157 10.95 -4.84 27.38
C PRO A 157 11.12 -3.55 26.57
N GLN A 158 12.23 -3.43 25.84
CA GLN A 158 12.51 -2.28 24.97
C GLN A 158 11.49 -2.17 23.82
N MET A 159 11.06 -3.29 23.24
CA MET A 159 10.02 -3.30 22.19
C MET A 159 8.65 -2.92 22.75
N VAL A 160 8.31 -3.38 23.95
CA VAL A 160 7.04 -3.03 24.60
C VAL A 160 7.00 -1.54 24.92
N SER A 161 8.08 -0.97 25.43
CA SER A 161 8.20 0.47 25.70
C SER A 161 8.07 1.29 24.41
N ALA A 162 8.82 0.94 23.36
CA ALA A 162 8.74 1.61 22.07
C ALA A 162 7.34 1.52 21.45
N LEU A 163 6.70 0.33 21.50
CA LEU A 163 5.34 0.15 20.99
C LEU A 163 4.34 1.00 21.75
N THR A 164 4.44 1.05 23.10
CA THR A 164 3.56 1.88 23.93
C THR A 164 3.68 3.36 23.55
N LEU A 165 4.90 3.86 23.30
CA LEU A 165 5.11 5.23 22.84
C LEU A 165 4.53 5.45 21.45
N VAL A 166 4.85 4.61 20.48
CA VAL A 166 4.41 4.80 19.07
C VAL A 166 2.89 4.70 18.93
N LEU A 167 2.19 3.94 19.79
CA LEU A 167 0.73 3.91 19.82
C LEU A 167 0.10 5.28 20.09
N CYS A 168 0.82 6.20 20.77
CA CYS A 168 0.38 7.58 20.94
C CYS A 168 0.30 8.36 19.61
N ALA A 169 0.90 7.86 18.52
CA ALA A 169 0.78 8.45 17.19
C ALA A 169 -0.57 8.14 16.51
N MET A 170 -1.36 7.17 17.02
CA MET A 170 -2.59 6.71 16.37
C MET A 170 -3.62 7.81 16.10
N PRO A 171 -3.91 8.76 17.02
CA PRO A 171 -4.84 9.85 16.74
C PRO A 171 -4.40 10.72 15.58
N GLY A 172 -3.10 11.05 15.49
CA GLY A 172 -2.52 11.78 14.36
C GLY A 172 -2.64 11.01 13.04
N LEU A 173 -2.39 9.69 13.07
CA LEU A 173 -2.57 8.80 11.93
C LEU A 173 -4.03 8.75 11.46
N ALA A 174 -4.99 8.64 12.37
CA ALA A 174 -6.41 8.64 12.04
C ALA A 174 -6.84 9.98 11.44
N LEU A 175 -6.41 11.07 12.05
CA LEU A 175 -6.76 12.43 11.62
C LEU A 175 -6.30 12.69 10.18
N TYR A 176 -5.02 12.41 9.87
CA TYR A 176 -4.55 12.63 8.51
C TYR A 176 -5.25 11.71 7.49
N ARG A 177 -5.47 10.43 7.81
CA ARG A 177 -6.12 9.47 6.90
C ARG A 177 -7.53 9.92 6.53
N ILE A 178 -8.31 10.33 7.52
CA ILE A 178 -9.71 10.75 7.32
C ILE A 178 -9.77 12.09 6.57
N CYS A 179 -8.99 13.08 7.00
CA CYS A 179 -9.00 14.41 6.36
C CYS A 179 -8.51 14.36 4.91
N THR A 180 -7.48 13.56 4.60
CA THR A 180 -7.05 13.38 3.21
C THR A 180 -8.03 12.57 2.38
N ALA A 181 -8.75 11.61 2.99
CA ALA A 181 -9.82 10.87 2.34
C ALA A 181 -11.00 11.76 1.95
N ILE A 182 -11.39 12.69 2.83
CA ILE A 182 -12.40 13.71 2.55
C ILE A 182 -11.96 14.60 1.37
N SER A 183 -10.72 15.10 1.41
CA SER A 183 -10.15 15.90 0.32
C SER A 183 -10.16 15.16 -1.02
N ARG A 184 -9.85 13.85 -1.02
CA ARG A 184 -9.94 13.00 -2.22
C ARG A 184 -11.39 12.86 -2.71
N GLY A 185 -12.36 12.73 -1.80
CA GLY A 185 -13.79 12.71 -2.13
C GLY A 185 -14.24 13.99 -2.84
N MET A 186 -13.64 15.15 -2.47
CA MET A 186 -13.83 16.44 -3.11
C MET A 186 -12.90 16.68 -4.32
N LYS A 187 -12.22 15.63 -4.81
CA LYS A 187 -11.26 15.65 -5.95
C LYS A 187 -10.02 16.52 -5.72
N VAL A 188 -9.66 16.86 -4.47
CA VAL A 188 -8.48 17.64 -4.11
C VAL A 188 -7.38 16.68 -3.59
N MET A 189 -6.55 16.19 -4.51
CA MET A 189 -5.48 15.23 -4.17
C MET A 189 -4.22 15.87 -3.57
N GLN A 190 -4.05 17.18 -3.72
CA GLN A 190 -2.87 17.92 -3.27
C GLN A 190 -2.70 17.88 -1.74
N HIS A 191 -3.79 17.79 -0.97
CA HIS A 191 -3.76 17.79 0.48
C HIS A 191 -3.03 16.56 1.05
N ASP A 192 -3.11 15.41 0.38
CA ASP A 192 -2.35 14.21 0.75
C ASP A 192 -0.84 14.41 0.54
N ILE A 193 -0.45 15.11 -0.53
CA ILE A 193 0.95 15.44 -0.81
C ILE A 193 1.51 16.37 0.27
N TYR A 194 0.78 17.43 0.61
CA TYR A 194 1.25 18.41 1.59
C TYR A 194 1.32 17.84 3.00
N SER A 195 0.32 17.07 3.43
CA SER A 195 0.27 16.52 4.79
C SER A 195 1.21 15.32 4.96
N ARG A 196 1.03 14.28 4.14
CA ARG A 196 1.76 13.02 4.27
C ARG A 196 3.08 12.99 3.51
N GLY A 197 3.12 13.65 2.34
CA GLY A 197 4.30 13.66 1.48
C GLY A 197 5.38 14.61 1.96
N ILE A 198 5.02 15.72 2.56
CA ILE A 198 5.95 16.78 2.94
C ILE A 198 5.95 17.02 4.46
N ALA A 199 4.80 17.39 5.04
CA ALA A 199 4.75 17.83 6.45
C ALA A 199 5.19 16.72 7.41
N GLU A 200 4.70 15.49 7.24
CA GLU A 200 5.07 14.35 8.11
C GLU A 200 6.58 14.04 8.05
N PRO A 201 7.20 13.77 6.88
CA PRO A 201 8.62 13.42 6.83
C PRO A 201 9.53 14.55 7.29
N VAL A 202 9.20 15.80 6.96
CA VAL A 202 9.99 16.97 7.37
C VAL A 202 9.90 17.15 8.88
N ALA A 203 8.70 17.15 9.45
CA ALA A 203 8.52 17.31 10.89
C ALA A 203 9.16 16.15 11.68
N THR A 204 8.99 14.90 11.20
CA THR A 204 9.63 13.72 11.83
C THR A 204 11.15 13.84 11.80
N THR A 205 11.73 14.19 10.65
CA THR A 205 13.18 14.31 10.49
C THR A 205 13.75 15.44 11.35
N LEU A 206 13.10 16.62 11.33
CA LEU A 206 13.53 17.75 12.16
C LEU A 206 13.42 17.45 13.65
N ALA A 207 12.31 16.87 14.09
CA ALA A 207 12.13 16.48 15.50
C ALA A 207 13.19 15.45 15.94
N PHE A 208 13.52 14.50 15.08
CA PHE A 208 14.58 13.53 15.35
C PHE A 208 15.96 14.19 15.47
N LEU A 209 16.33 15.05 14.53
CA LEU A 209 17.61 15.74 14.55
C LEU A 209 17.73 16.67 15.77
N LEU A 210 16.67 17.37 16.14
CA LEU A 210 16.61 18.18 17.35
C LEU A 210 16.77 17.33 18.61
N ALA A 211 16.09 16.18 18.70
CA ALA A 211 16.24 15.25 19.82
C ALA A 211 17.70 14.78 19.97
N ILE A 212 18.35 14.42 18.88
CA ILE A 212 19.77 14.01 18.89
C ILE A 212 20.67 15.19 19.29
N ALA A 213 20.43 16.40 18.77
CA ALA A 213 21.21 17.59 19.09
C ALA A 213 21.17 17.97 20.59
N VAL A 214 20.05 17.70 21.25
CA VAL A 214 19.87 17.92 22.70
C VAL A 214 20.40 16.74 23.55
N GLY A 215 20.90 15.66 22.89
CA GLY A 215 21.41 14.47 23.57
C GLY A 215 20.33 13.44 23.96
N PHE A 216 19.08 13.64 23.54
CA PHE A 216 18.01 12.68 23.76
C PHE A 216 18.06 11.59 22.69
N THR A 217 18.77 10.51 22.98
CA THR A 217 18.96 9.39 22.05
C THR A 217 17.96 8.26 22.27
N THR A 218 17.62 7.99 23.54
CA THR A 218 16.67 6.94 23.91
C THR A 218 15.26 7.34 23.48
N SER A 219 14.58 6.49 22.71
CA SER A 219 13.21 6.73 22.20
C SER A 219 13.05 7.96 21.28
N SER A 220 14.14 8.55 20.80
CA SER A 220 14.08 9.70 19.89
C SER A 220 13.35 9.37 18.56
N PRO A 221 13.47 8.16 17.94
CA PRO A 221 12.72 7.83 16.75
C PRO A 221 11.20 7.76 16.98
N GLU A 222 10.79 7.20 18.12
CA GLU A 222 9.39 7.07 18.51
C GLU A 222 8.75 8.44 18.75
N VAL A 223 9.40 9.30 19.51
CA VAL A 223 8.94 10.66 19.80
C VAL A 223 8.86 11.49 18.50
N ALA A 224 9.88 11.39 17.67
CA ALA A 224 9.89 12.08 16.37
C ALA A 224 8.73 11.62 15.46
N ALA A 225 8.42 10.34 15.44
CA ALA A 225 7.31 9.80 14.67
C ALA A 225 5.95 10.29 15.21
N ILE A 226 5.78 10.40 16.54
CA ILE A 226 4.57 10.96 17.16
C ILE A 226 4.39 12.42 16.74
N LEU A 227 5.44 13.23 16.86
CA LEU A 227 5.39 14.65 16.47
C LEU A 227 5.12 14.82 14.97
N GLY A 228 5.80 14.05 14.13
CA GLY A 228 5.58 14.09 12.68
C GLY A 228 4.16 13.72 12.27
N THR A 229 3.59 12.68 12.87
CA THR A 229 2.20 12.29 12.60
C THR A 229 1.19 13.30 13.15
N ALA A 230 1.47 13.93 14.29
CA ALA A 230 0.63 14.99 14.85
C ALA A 230 0.63 16.22 13.90
N VAL A 231 1.80 16.66 13.44
CA VAL A 231 1.92 17.76 12.46
C VAL A 231 1.20 17.41 11.15
N SER A 232 1.37 16.19 10.65
CA SER A 232 0.66 15.72 9.45
C SER A 232 -0.86 15.75 9.63
N GLY A 233 -1.34 15.25 10.78
CA GLY A 233 -2.76 15.24 11.12
C GLY A 233 -3.36 16.65 11.21
N ILE A 234 -2.66 17.57 11.89
CA ILE A 234 -3.08 18.98 12.01
C ILE A 234 -3.06 19.65 10.63
N THR A 235 -2.01 19.44 9.82
CA THR A 235 -1.94 19.99 8.46
C THR A 235 -3.10 19.49 7.60
N ALA A 236 -3.39 18.17 7.63
CA ALA A 236 -4.50 17.59 6.91
C ALA A 236 -5.86 18.16 7.37
N LEU A 237 -6.03 18.36 8.68
CA LEU A 237 -7.25 18.95 9.26
C LEU A 237 -7.44 20.40 8.78
N VAL A 238 -6.39 21.22 8.87
CA VAL A 238 -6.46 22.64 8.42
C VAL A 238 -6.79 22.73 6.94
N LEU A 239 -6.15 21.89 6.12
CA LEU A 239 -6.42 21.82 4.68
C LEU A 239 -7.84 21.34 4.37
N ALA A 240 -8.34 20.33 5.09
CA ALA A 240 -9.70 19.85 4.91
C ALA A 240 -10.74 20.89 5.37
N LEU A 241 -10.51 21.58 6.49
CA LEU A 241 -11.37 22.67 6.96
C LEU A 241 -11.42 23.83 5.96
N SER A 242 -10.35 24.11 5.24
CA SER A 242 -10.32 25.16 4.22
C SER A 242 -11.31 24.92 3.07
N LEU A 243 -11.66 23.65 2.79
CA LEU A 243 -12.63 23.28 1.75
C LEU A 243 -14.07 23.71 2.12
N PHE A 244 -14.37 23.85 3.42
CA PHE A 244 -15.70 24.21 3.94
C PHE A 244 -15.78 25.65 4.44
N ARG A 245 -14.73 26.45 4.24
CA ARG A 245 -14.61 27.81 4.84
C ARG A 245 -15.65 28.80 4.32
N HIS A 246 -16.10 28.64 3.07
CA HIS A 246 -17.01 29.59 2.41
C HIS A 246 -18.48 29.12 2.44
N ASP A 247 -18.78 27.98 3.05
CA ASP A 247 -20.14 27.47 3.08
C ASP A 247 -20.90 28.07 4.27
N PRO A 248 -22.07 28.72 4.06
CA PRO A 248 -22.88 29.24 5.16
C PRO A 248 -23.36 28.11 6.06
N ALA A 249 -23.33 28.34 7.38
CA ALA A 249 -23.73 27.37 8.38
C ALA A 249 -25.26 27.33 8.53
N HIS A 250 -26.00 26.96 7.49
CA HIS A 250 -27.46 26.80 7.53
C HIS A 250 -27.78 25.40 7.07
N GLY A 251 -28.27 24.56 7.95
CA GLY A 251 -28.74 23.29 7.52
C GLY A 251 -29.25 22.34 8.58
N ALA A 252 -30.21 21.52 8.18
CA ALA A 252 -30.84 20.50 8.99
C ALA A 252 -29.79 19.55 9.60
N VAL A 253 -29.89 19.35 10.90
CA VAL A 253 -29.09 18.38 11.65
C VAL A 253 -29.44 17.00 11.14
N VAL A 254 -28.68 16.50 10.17
CA VAL A 254 -28.71 15.07 9.81
C VAL A 254 -28.25 14.30 11.05
N SER A 255 -29.00 13.27 11.46
CA SER A 255 -28.69 12.52 12.67
C SER A 255 -27.26 11.99 12.65
N PRO A 256 -26.32 12.49 13.48
CA PRO A 256 -24.91 12.08 13.44
C PRO A 256 -24.74 10.58 13.67
N PHE A 257 -25.64 9.98 14.45
CA PHE A 257 -25.63 8.55 14.75
C PHE A 257 -26.04 7.70 13.53
N GLY A 258 -27.00 8.17 12.73
CA GLY A 258 -27.43 7.47 11.50
C GLY A 258 -26.31 7.45 10.45
N GLU A 259 -25.61 8.57 10.29
CA GLU A 259 -24.46 8.65 9.36
C GLU A 259 -23.28 7.83 9.85
N ALA A 260 -22.95 7.86 11.14
CA ALA A 260 -21.89 7.02 11.72
C ALA A 260 -22.17 5.52 11.49
N LYS A 261 -23.41 5.06 11.72
CA LYS A 261 -23.81 3.68 11.49
C LYS A 261 -23.66 3.28 10.00
N SER A 262 -24.10 4.14 9.08
CA SER A 262 -23.99 3.86 7.65
C SER A 262 -22.54 3.84 7.16
N LEU A 263 -21.69 4.75 7.66
CA LEU A 263 -20.25 4.77 7.39
C LEU A 263 -19.57 3.48 7.86
N ILE A 264 -19.82 3.05 9.10
CA ILE A 264 -19.24 1.83 9.67
C ILE A 264 -19.70 0.59 8.90
N ALA A 265 -21.00 0.48 8.60
CA ALA A 265 -21.54 -0.66 7.88
C ALA A 265 -20.94 -0.80 6.47
N TYR A 266 -20.70 0.32 5.79
CA TYR A 266 -20.05 0.33 4.48
C TYR A 266 -18.53 0.04 4.58
N ALA A 267 -17.88 0.56 5.60
CA ALA A 267 -16.45 0.44 5.81
C ALA A 267 -15.99 -0.97 6.23
N ALA A 268 -16.79 -1.67 7.03
CA ALA A 268 -16.39 -2.91 7.70
C ALA A 268 -15.90 -4.02 6.74
N PRO A 269 -16.58 -4.37 5.64
CA PRO A 269 -16.10 -5.41 4.73
C PRO A 269 -14.79 -5.03 4.01
N ILE A 270 -14.64 -3.75 3.66
CA ILE A 270 -13.43 -3.22 3.00
C ILE A 270 -12.25 -3.27 3.96
N SER A 271 -12.50 -2.98 5.25
CA SER A 271 -11.49 -3.00 6.31
C SER A 271 -10.86 -4.36 6.50
N VAL A 272 -11.66 -5.43 6.47
CA VAL A 272 -11.16 -6.80 6.64
C VAL A 272 -10.13 -7.14 5.54
N TYR A 273 -10.47 -6.85 4.29
CA TYR A 273 -9.55 -7.08 3.17
C TYR A 273 -8.26 -6.27 3.32
N GLN A 274 -8.37 -4.98 3.65
CA GLN A 274 -7.20 -4.12 3.83
C GLN A 274 -6.34 -4.53 5.02
N LEU A 275 -6.96 -4.97 6.12
CA LEU A 275 -6.25 -5.45 7.31
C LEU A 275 -5.45 -6.71 6.99
N ILE A 276 -6.05 -7.69 6.31
CA ILE A 276 -5.36 -8.92 5.89
C ILE A 276 -4.15 -8.60 5.02
N ASN A 277 -4.30 -7.74 4.01
CA ASN A 277 -3.18 -7.36 3.14
C ASN A 277 -2.10 -6.55 3.87
N ALA A 278 -2.49 -5.66 4.80
CA ALA A 278 -1.54 -4.93 5.62
C ALA A 278 -0.75 -5.85 6.54
N PHE A 279 -1.41 -6.86 7.09
CA PHE A 279 -0.79 -7.87 7.94
C PHE A 279 0.21 -8.71 7.13
N ILE A 280 -0.18 -9.25 5.97
CA ILE A 280 0.72 -9.98 5.07
C ILE A 280 1.97 -9.14 4.74
N ALA A 281 1.78 -7.85 4.44
CA ALA A 281 2.88 -6.97 4.01
C ALA A 281 3.90 -6.64 5.11
N ARG A 282 3.61 -6.93 6.38
CA ARG A 282 4.45 -6.63 7.56
C ARG A 282 4.75 -7.85 8.42
N LEU A 283 4.15 -9.00 8.07
CA LEU A 283 4.19 -10.21 8.89
C LEU A 283 5.61 -10.72 9.10
N ASP A 284 6.46 -10.63 8.09
CA ASP A 284 7.87 -11.01 8.13
C ASP A 284 8.66 -10.25 9.22
N LEU A 285 8.50 -8.92 9.25
CA LEU A 285 9.17 -8.06 10.23
C LEU A 285 8.60 -8.29 11.64
N LEU A 286 7.28 -8.44 11.78
CA LEU A 286 6.62 -8.68 13.06
C LEU A 286 7.04 -10.03 13.65
N MET A 287 7.01 -11.07 12.83
CA MET A 287 7.44 -12.41 13.24
C MET A 287 8.92 -12.43 13.60
N LEU A 288 9.76 -11.76 12.80
CA LEU A 288 11.19 -11.66 13.13
C LEU A 288 11.39 -10.93 14.47
N GLY A 289 10.64 -9.85 14.73
CA GLY A 289 10.62 -9.16 16.02
C GLY A 289 10.17 -10.05 17.18
N TYR A 290 9.16 -10.90 16.97
CA TYR A 290 8.71 -11.87 17.97
C TYR A 290 9.77 -12.93 18.29
N PHE A 291 10.55 -13.36 17.30
CA PHE A 291 11.59 -14.37 17.46
C PHE A 291 12.93 -13.81 17.94
N VAL A 292 13.04 -12.54 18.29
CA VAL A 292 14.25 -11.99 18.92
C VAL A 292 14.60 -12.78 20.18
N ALA A 293 15.85 -13.20 20.28
CA ALA A 293 16.39 -14.08 21.34
C ALA A 293 15.75 -15.49 21.45
N ARG A 294 14.90 -15.88 20.48
CA ARG A 294 14.25 -17.21 20.43
C ARG A 294 14.68 -18.06 19.24
N ALA A 295 15.19 -17.41 18.20
CA ALA A 295 15.68 -18.07 17.02
C ALA A 295 17.15 -17.75 16.76
N PRO A 296 17.91 -18.66 16.13
CA PRO A 296 19.35 -18.47 15.90
C PRO A 296 19.60 -17.26 15.00
N GLY A 297 20.52 -16.40 15.43
CA GLY A 297 20.92 -15.20 14.70
C GLY A 297 19.87 -14.08 14.68
N VAL A 298 18.75 -14.20 15.41
CA VAL A 298 17.72 -13.17 15.50
C VAL A 298 17.96 -12.29 16.73
N THR A 299 18.51 -11.12 16.48
CA THR A 299 18.77 -10.06 17.47
C THR A 299 18.06 -8.77 17.09
N LEU A 300 17.97 -7.80 17.99
CA LEU A 300 17.43 -6.48 17.67
C LEU A 300 18.18 -5.82 16.51
N ALA A 301 19.49 -6.01 16.43
CA ALA A 301 20.31 -5.49 15.34
C ALA A 301 19.98 -6.16 13.99
N THR A 302 19.81 -7.48 13.97
CA THR A 302 19.45 -8.18 12.72
C THR A 302 18.03 -7.82 12.25
N VAL A 303 17.09 -7.56 13.16
CA VAL A 303 15.76 -7.01 12.85
C VAL A 303 15.89 -5.63 12.19
N GLY A 304 16.79 -4.78 12.69
CA GLY A 304 17.06 -3.47 12.09
C GLY A 304 17.68 -3.55 10.70
N VAL A 305 18.65 -4.45 10.51
CA VAL A 305 19.21 -4.72 9.18
C VAL A 305 18.10 -5.20 8.23
N TYR A 306 17.25 -6.11 8.68
CA TYR A 306 16.13 -6.62 7.89
C TYR A 306 15.11 -5.52 7.56
N SER A 307 14.87 -4.58 8.49
CA SER A 307 14.02 -3.41 8.25
C SER A 307 14.60 -2.50 7.14
N ALA A 308 15.91 -2.26 7.13
CA ALA A 308 16.57 -1.52 6.06
C ALA A 308 16.46 -2.25 4.70
N VAL A 309 16.56 -3.59 4.72
CA VAL A 309 16.34 -4.45 3.55
C VAL A 309 14.93 -4.25 3.00
N ILE A 310 13.89 -4.36 3.84
CA ILE A 310 12.49 -4.12 3.43
C ILE A 310 12.34 -2.70 2.87
N GLY A 311 12.88 -1.69 3.57
CA GLY A 311 12.81 -0.29 3.17
C GLY A 311 13.36 -0.07 1.77
N THR A 312 14.53 -0.65 1.47
CA THR A 312 15.21 -0.57 0.18
C THR A 312 14.42 -1.31 -0.92
N ALA A 313 13.94 -2.54 -0.64
CA ALA A 313 13.19 -3.33 -1.59
C ALA A 313 11.77 -2.79 -1.89
N ASN A 314 11.17 -2.02 -0.98
CA ASN A 314 9.84 -1.43 -1.16
C ASN A 314 9.76 -0.45 -2.35
N GLY A 315 10.89 0.07 -2.83
CA GLY A 315 10.94 0.84 -4.07
C GLY A 315 10.36 0.10 -5.26
N LEU A 316 10.55 -1.22 -5.33
CA LEU A 316 10.03 -2.07 -6.40
C LEU A 316 8.49 -2.15 -6.42
N ARG A 317 7.85 -2.11 -5.26
CA ARG A 317 6.38 -2.11 -5.16
C ARG A 317 5.76 -0.84 -5.73
N LYS A 318 6.49 0.28 -5.72
CA LYS A 318 6.01 1.56 -6.28
C LYS A 318 5.89 1.54 -7.80
N VAL A 319 6.61 0.65 -8.48
CA VAL A 319 6.48 0.48 -9.94
C VAL A 319 5.03 0.16 -10.31
N ASN A 320 4.37 -0.74 -9.57
CA ASN A 320 2.97 -1.07 -9.80
C ASN A 320 2.02 0.13 -9.61
N GLN A 321 2.31 1.01 -8.64
CA GLN A 321 1.49 2.20 -8.38
C GLN A 321 1.45 3.18 -9.56
N ALA A 322 2.47 3.15 -10.42
CA ALA A 322 2.49 3.95 -11.64
C ALA A 322 1.59 3.37 -12.76
N PHE A 323 1.39 2.04 -12.79
CA PHE A 323 0.60 1.38 -13.83
C PHE A 323 -0.88 1.22 -13.46
N ASN A 324 -1.21 1.02 -12.18
CA ASN A 324 -2.59 0.77 -11.72
C ASN A 324 -3.61 1.85 -12.12
N PRO A 325 -3.32 3.16 -12.01
CA PRO A 325 -4.29 4.20 -12.39
C PRO A 325 -4.64 4.18 -13.88
N ILE A 326 -3.74 3.67 -14.72
CA ILE A 326 -3.94 3.57 -16.17
C ILE A 326 -4.71 2.27 -16.50
N PHE A 327 -4.42 1.20 -15.77
CA PHE A 327 -4.93 -0.13 -16.08
C PHE A 327 -6.37 -0.36 -15.57
N ALA A 328 -6.70 0.13 -14.37
CA ALA A 328 -8.00 -0.10 -13.75
C ALA A 328 -9.21 0.41 -14.60
N PRO A 329 -9.19 1.63 -15.17
CA PRO A 329 -10.26 2.10 -16.05
C PRO A 329 -10.38 1.28 -17.34
N VAL A 330 -9.23 0.84 -17.89
CA VAL A 330 -9.20 0.00 -19.10
C VAL A 330 -9.88 -1.34 -18.83
N VAL A 331 -9.59 -1.98 -17.71
CA VAL A 331 -10.23 -3.23 -17.29
C VAL A 331 -11.73 -3.03 -17.07
N ALA A 332 -12.13 -1.96 -16.39
CA ALA A 332 -13.55 -1.67 -16.14
C ALA A 332 -14.33 -1.46 -17.44
N GLY A 333 -13.78 -0.69 -18.40
CA GLY A 333 -14.40 -0.46 -19.70
C GLY A 333 -14.53 -1.74 -20.53
N MET A 334 -13.48 -2.56 -20.59
CA MET A 334 -13.47 -3.83 -21.31
C MET A 334 -14.43 -4.87 -20.71
N THR A 335 -14.61 -4.84 -19.38
CA THR A 335 -15.57 -5.72 -18.70
C THR A 335 -17.00 -5.37 -19.06
N ALA A 336 -17.31 -4.08 -19.22
CA ALA A 336 -18.63 -3.60 -19.61
C ALA A 336 -18.98 -3.96 -21.07
N THR A 337 -17.99 -3.99 -21.97
CA THR A 337 -18.18 -4.33 -23.39
C THR A 337 -18.11 -5.84 -23.68
N GLY A 338 -17.69 -6.66 -22.73
CA GLY A 338 -17.52 -8.11 -22.91
C GLY A 338 -16.30 -8.52 -23.74
N ASP A 339 -15.43 -7.59 -24.11
CA ASP A 339 -14.26 -7.87 -24.95
C ASP A 339 -13.04 -8.33 -24.11
N HIS A 340 -13.07 -9.60 -23.73
CA HIS A 340 -12.00 -10.23 -22.95
C HIS A 340 -10.68 -10.34 -23.72
N HIS A 341 -10.70 -10.33 -25.05
CA HIS A 341 -9.49 -10.50 -25.85
C HIS A 341 -8.59 -9.26 -25.78
N ILE A 342 -9.17 -8.07 -25.90
CA ILE A 342 -8.43 -6.81 -25.77
C ILE A 342 -7.89 -6.64 -24.34
N ALA A 343 -8.67 -7.03 -23.32
CA ALA A 343 -8.25 -6.98 -21.93
C ALA A 343 -7.03 -7.87 -21.67
N SER A 344 -7.04 -9.11 -22.15
CA SER A 344 -5.91 -10.04 -21.96
C SER A 344 -4.66 -9.60 -22.71
N ALA A 345 -4.78 -9.07 -23.93
CA ALA A 345 -3.66 -8.54 -24.69
C ALA A 345 -3.03 -7.30 -24.03
N THR A 346 -3.87 -6.40 -23.48
CA THR A 346 -3.39 -5.22 -22.74
C THR A 346 -2.68 -5.65 -21.46
N TYR A 347 -3.23 -6.60 -20.72
CA TYR A 347 -2.58 -7.18 -19.54
C TYR A 347 -1.20 -7.75 -19.87
N ALA A 348 -1.08 -8.58 -20.90
CA ALA A 348 0.18 -9.18 -21.31
C ALA A 348 1.23 -8.12 -21.69
N ARG A 349 0.82 -7.06 -22.38
CA ARG A 349 1.70 -5.94 -22.73
C ARG A 349 2.19 -5.17 -21.51
N LEU A 350 1.30 -4.87 -20.57
CA LEU A 350 1.68 -4.20 -19.32
C LEU A 350 2.56 -5.08 -18.43
N ALA A 351 2.24 -6.37 -18.33
CA ALA A 351 3.06 -7.35 -17.63
C ALA A 351 4.48 -7.40 -18.19
N GLN A 352 4.63 -7.41 -19.52
CA GLN A 352 5.94 -7.36 -20.19
C GLN A 352 6.71 -6.08 -19.86
N TRP A 353 6.07 -4.89 -19.91
CA TRP A 353 6.70 -3.63 -19.54
C TRP A 353 7.17 -3.62 -18.08
N MET A 354 6.34 -4.16 -17.18
CA MET A 354 6.74 -4.28 -15.76
C MET A 354 7.96 -5.17 -15.60
N LEU A 355 8.05 -6.30 -16.30
CA LEU A 355 9.21 -7.19 -16.22
C LEU A 355 10.48 -6.52 -16.73
N TRP A 356 10.41 -5.73 -17.84
CA TRP A 356 11.56 -4.97 -18.33
C TRP A 356 12.11 -3.96 -17.31
N ILE A 357 11.27 -3.46 -16.38
CA ILE A 357 11.66 -2.54 -15.31
C ILE A 357 12.07 -3.29 -14.04
N LEU A 358 11.29 -4.30 -13.63
CA LEU A 358 11.49 -4.98 -12.35
C LEU A 358 12.74 -5.87 -12.35
N LEU A 359 12.99 -6.62 -13.46
CA LEU A 359 14.10 -7.57 -13.52
C LEU A 359 15.49 -6.91 -13.34
N PRO A 360 15.83 -5.80 -14.02
CA PRO A 360 17.11 -5.14 -13.79
C PRO A 360 17.22 -4.56 -12.38
N CYS A 361 16.12 -4.04 -11.80
CA CYS A 361 16.14 -3.56 -10.43
C CYS A 361 16.38 -4.70 -9.42
N VAL A 362 15.73 -5.86 -9.59
CA VAL A 362 15.96 -7.05 -8.75
C VAL A 362 17.41 -7.51 -8.90
N ALA A 363 17.95 -7.56 -10.11
CA ALA A 363 19.32 -7.99 -10.34
C ALA A 363 20.34 -7.07 -9.65
N VAL A 364 20.17 -5.75 -9.74
CA VAL A 364 21.03 -4.79 -9.05
C VAL A 364 20.95 -4.96 -7.54
N LEU A 365 19.75 -5.08 -6.96
CA LEU A 365 19.55 -5.27 -5.53
C LEU A 365 20.08 -6.62 -5.04
N SER A 366 20.10 -7.65 -5.90
CA SER A 366 20.64 -8.97 -5.57
C SER A 366 22.16 -9.02 -5.69
N LEU A 367 22.74 -8.46 -6.76
CA LEU A 367 24.17 -8.53 -7.05
C LEU A 367 24.98 -7.53 -6.22
N ALA A 368 24.45 -6.32 -6.01
CA ALA A 368 25.11 -5.25 -5.26
C ALA A 368 24.49 -4.99 -3.89
N GLY A 369 23.68 -5.91 -3.37
CA GLY A 369 22.88 -5.71 -2.17
C GLY A 369 23.67 -5.31 -0.93
N SER A 370 24.79 -5.97 -0.64
CA SER A 370 25.62 -5.59 0.51
C SER A 370 26.24 -4.19 0.34
N THR A 371 26.68 -3.85 -0.87
CA THR A 371 27.23 -2.53 -1.18
C THR A 371 26.17 -1.43 -1.02
N ILE A 372 24.96 -1.67 -1.47
CA ILE A 372 23.83 -0.73 -1.34
C ILE A 372 23.50 -0.51 0.14
N LEU A 373 23.49 -1.57 0.94
CA LEU A 373 23.17 -1.47 2.37
C LEU A 373 24.26 -0.79 3.20
N LEU A 374 25.51 -0.67 2.70
CA LEU A 374 26.56 0.13 3.36
C LEU A 374 26.19 1.60 3.54
N ILE A 375 25.26 2.11 2.77
CA ILE A 375 24.73 3.47 2.93
C ILE A 375 24.19 3.69 4.36
N TYR A 376 23.57 2.65 4.95
CA TYR A 376 23.06 2.67 6.31
C TYR A 376 24.15 2.50 7.37
N GLY A 377 25.30 1.94 6.99
CA GLY A 377 26.46 1.70 7.85
C GLY A 377 27.07 0.31 7.68
N PRO A 378 28.29 0.07 8.21
CA PRO A 378 29.01 -1.19 8.03
C PRO A 378 28.26 -2.42 8.55
N ALA A 379 27.51 -2.29 9.64
CA ALA A 379 26.75 -3.38 10.25
C ALA A 379 25.64 -3.92 9.32
N PHE A 380 25.23 -3.17 8.30
CA PHE A 380 24.18 -3.55 7.37
C PHE A 380 24.67 -4.42 6.21
N TRP A 381 25.97 -4.59 6.03
CA TRP A 381 26.58 -5.43 4.99
C TRP A 381 26.02 -6.85 4.94
N GLN A 382 25.76 -7.44 6.10
CA GLN A 382 25.23 -8.81 6.21
C GLN A 382 23.86 -9.01 5.57
N GLY A 383 23.08 -7.94 5.38
CA GLY A 383 21.74 -7.98 4.79
C GLY A 383 21.70 -8.18 3.28
N GLY A 384 22.85 -8.22 2.59
CA GLY A 384 22.91 -8.24 1.12
C GLY A 384 22.16 -9.42 0.48
N LEU A 385 22.30 -10.64 1.04
CA LEU A 385 21.56 -11.82 0.55
C LEU A 385 20.05 -11.66 0.81
N TRP A 386 19.68 -11.17 1.99
CA TRP A 386 18.27 -10.94 2.33
C TRP A 386 17.65 -9.90 1.40
N LEU A 387 18.41 -8.87 1.03
CA LEU A 387 17.95 -7.84 0.08
C LEU A 387 17.60 -8.43 -1.29
N GLY A 388 18.42 -9.33 -1.81
CA GLY A 388 18.14 -10.01 -3.08
C GLY A 388 16.83 -10.80 -3.04
N ILE A 389 16.60 -11.57 -1.98
CA ILE A 389 15.39 -12.39 -1.82
C ILE A 389 14.15 -11.51 -1.60
N VAL A 390 14.24 -10.48 -0.73
CA VAL A 390 13.12 -9.57 -0.46
C VAL A 390 12.84 -8.68 -1.68
N ALA A 391 13.85 -8.31 -2.48
CA ALA A 391 13.66 -7.62 -3.75
C ALA A 391 12.88 -8.50 -4.75
N LEU A 392 13.24 -9.78 -4.86
CA LEU A 392 12.50 -10.73 -5.69
C LEU A 392 11.05 -10.87 -5.20
N ALA A 393 10.83 -11.00 -3.88
CA ALA A 393 9.48 -11.05 -3.30
C ALA A 393 8.69 -9.76 -3.60
N SER A 394 9.31 -8.60 -3.48
CA SER A 394 8.68 -7.30 -3.77
C SER A 394 8.34 -7.13 -5.25
N ALA A 395 9.23 -7.58 -6.15
CA ALA A 395 8.98 -7.57 -7.58
C ALA A 395 7.86 -8.55 -7.98
N THR A 396 7.87 -9.76 -7.39
CA THR A 396 6.79 -10.73 -7.58
C THR A 396 5.45 -10.13 -7.14
N ASN A 397 5.38 -9.51 -5.96
CA ASN A 397 4.17 -8.83 -5.49
C ASN A 397 3.72 -7.71 -6.45
N ALA A 398 4.65 -6.87 -6.92
CA ALA A 398 4.34 -5.81 -7.89
C ALA A 398 3.77 -6.38 -9.20
N PHE A 399 4.37 -7.43 -9.72
CA PHE A 399 3.95 -8.09 -10.96
C PHE A 399 2.55 -8.71 -10.86
N ILE A 400 2.30 -9.50 -9.81
CA ILE A 400 1.03 -10.18 -9.62
C ILE A 400 -0.14 -9.24 -9.27
N SER A 401 0.15 -8.02 -8.83
CA SER A 401 -0.88 -7.03 -8.48
C SER A 401 -1.65 -6.50 -9.70
N LEU A 402 -1.13 -6.64 -10.92
CA LEU A 402 -1.92 -6.43 -12.14
C LEU A 402 -3.13 -7.36 -12.21
N GLY A 403 -2.93 -8.66 -11.92
CA GLY A 403 -4.02 -9.64 -11.86
C GLY A 403 -5.02 -9.34 -10.74
N GLU A 404 -4.55 -8.78 -9.61
CA GLU A 404 -5.41 -8.30 -8.52
C GLU A 404 -6.43 -7.29 -9.00
N THR A 405 -5.98 -6.30 -9.79
CA THR A 405 -6.84 -5.24 -10.31
C THR A 405 -7.98 -5.81 -11.16
N VAL A 406 -7.69 -6.81 -12.02
CA VAL A 406 -8.71 -7.49 -12.83
C VAL A 406 -9.74 -8.21 -11.96
N ILE A 407 -9.26 -9.01 -10.99
CA ILE A 407 -10.11 -9.80 -10.10
C ILE A 407 -10.94 -8.88 -9.18
N MET A 408 -10.37 -7.77 -8.71
CA MET A 408 -11.04 -6.80 -7.85
C MET A 408 -12.23 -6.14 -8.53
N VAL A 409 -12.10 -5.83 -9.83
CA VAL A 409 -13.19 -5.22 -10.62
C VAL A 409 -14.30 -6.23 -10.92
N GLN A 410 -13.97 -7.48 -11.25
CA GLN A 410 -14.94 -8.46 -11.72
C GLN A 410 -15.52 -9.35 -10.60
N ARG A 411 -14.67 -9.83 -9.69
CA ARG A 411 -15.06 -10.79 -8.62
C ARG A 411 -14.29 -10.52 -7.32
N PRO A 412 -14.61 -9.45 -6.58
CA PRO A 412 -13.86 -9.03 -5.39
C PRO A 412 -13.79 -10.09 -4.28
N HIS A 413 -14.79 -10.97 -4.17
CA HIS A 413 -14.79 -12.07 -3.19
C HIS A 413 -13.66 -13.08 -3.43
N LEU A 414 -13.26 -13.34 -4.68
CA LEU A 414 -12.12 -14.21 -4.98
C LEU A 414 -10.81 -13.59 -4.50
N ASN A 415 -10.70 -12.26 -4.59
CA ASN A 415 -9.52 -11.55 -4.13
C ASN A 415 -9.38 -11.64 -2.59
N LEU A 416 -10.49 -11.57 -1.86
CA LEU A 416 -10.50 -11.81 -0.42
C LEU A 416 -10.07 -13.24 -0.07
N LEU A 417 -10.57 -14.24 -0.79
CA LEU A 417 -10.20 -15.65 -0.61
C LEU A 417 -8.71 -15.86 -0.87
N HIS A 418 -8.17 -15.31 -1.97
CA HIS A 418 -6.74 -15.38 -2.27
C HIS A 418 -5.89 -14.76 -1.16
N SER A 419 -6.30 -13.59 -0.63
CA SER A 419 -5.61 -12.93 0.47
C SER A 419 -5.67 -13.74 1.76
N ALA A 420 -6.79 -14.38 2.06
CA ALA A 420 -6.92 -15.25 3.23
C ALA A 420 -5.99 -16.47 3.14
N ILE A 421 -5.98 -17.17 2.00
CA ILE A 421 -5.07 -18.30 1.76
C ILE A 421 -3.61 -17.85 1.87
N THR A 422 -3.27 -16.74 1.24
CA THR A 422 -1.92 -16.16 1.26
C THR A 422 -1.49 -15.80 2.69
N CYS A 423 -2.39 -15.27 3.51
CA CYS A 423 -2.13 -14.94 4.91
C CYS A 423 -1.79 -16.19 5.73
N VAL A 424 -2.56 -17.28 5.56
CA VAL A 424 -2.28 -18.55 6.23
C VAL A 424 -0.94 -19.12 5.81
N VAL A 425 -0.63 -19.12 4.51
CA VAL A 425 0.65 -19.61 3.97
C VAL A 425 1.81 -18.75 4.50
N ALA A 426 1.65 -17.42 4.54
CA ALA A 426 2.65 -16.50 5.07
C ALA A 426 2.95 -16.80 6.55
N PHE A 427 1.89 -16.91 7.36
CA PHE A 427 2.02 -17.16 8.79
C PHE A 427 2.67 -18.52 9.06
N ALA A 428 2.19 -19.60 8.44
CA ALA A 428 2.74 -20.94 8.60
C ALA A 428 4.19 -21.04 8.10
N GLY A 429 4.48 -20.44 6.94
CA GLY A 429 5.83 -20.41 6.36
C GLY A 429 6.83 -19.68 7.25
N LEU A 430 6.47 -18.49 7.74
CA LEU A 430 7.34 -17.72 8.64
C LEU A 430 7.52 -18.40 9.99
N LEU A 431 6.46 -18.98 10.56
CA LEU A 431 6.52 -19.73 11.82
C LEU A 431 7.45 -20.94 11.73
N TRP A 432 7.56 -21.56 10.55
CA TRP A 432 8.41 -22.72 10.31
C TRP A 432 9.85 -22.33 9.91
N LEU A 433 10.03 -21.27 9.09
CA LEU A 433 11.32 -20.89 8.52
C LEU A 433 12.17 -20.04 9.48
N ILE A 434 11.57 -19.09 10.24
CA ILE A 434 12.34 -18.20 11.11
C ILE A 434 13.06 -18.97 12.23
N PRO A 435 12.44 -19.92 12.95
CA PRO A 435 13.15 -20.67 13.99
C PRO A 435 14.33 -21.49 13.47
N ARG A 436 14.32 -21.88 12.19
CA ARG A 436 15.38 -22.69 11.57
C ARG A 436 16.49 -21.86 10.92
N TYR A 437 16.12 -20.78 10.25
CA TYR A 437 17.03 -20.02 9.39
C TYR A 437 17.16 -18.54 9.79
N GLY A 438 16.53 -18.13 10.88
CA GLY A 438 16.60 -16.75 11.37
C GLY A 438 16.12 -15.72 10.35
N PRO A 439 16.89 -14.62 10.13
CA PRO A 439 16.52 -13.56 9.17
C PRO A 439 16.42 -14.03 7.71
N LEU A 440 17.20 -15.04 7.33
CA LEU A 440 17.08 -15.66 6.01
C LEU A 440 15.72 -16.37 5.87
N GLY A 441 15.27 -17.03 6.94
CA GLY A 441 13.94 -17.64 7.01
C GLY A 441 12.82 -16.61 6.84
N ALA A 442 12.98 -15.41 7.37
CA ALA A 442 12.03 -14.32 7.14
C ALA A 442 12.01 -13.87 5.68
N ALA A 443 13.19 -13.72 5.05
CA ALA A 443 13.32 -13.30 3.66
C ALA A 443 12.69 -14.32 2.68
N VAL A 444 12.93 -15.61 2.89
CA VAL A 444 12.31 -16.68 2.09
C VAL A 444 10.83 -16.81 2.41
N GLY A 445 10.47 -16.65 3.70
CA GLY A 445 9.10 -16.76 4.19
C GLY A 445 8.15 -15.72 3.60
N ILE A 446 8.63 -14.53 3.22
CA ILE A 446 7.79 -13.51 2.55
C ILE A 446 7.70 -13.73 1.02
N LEU A 447 8.64 -14.44 0.41
CA LEU A 447 8.57 -14.79 -1.01
C LEU A 447 7.48 -15.84 -1.26
N LEU A 448 7.37 -16.84 -0.39
CA LEU A 448 6.44 -17.95 -0.53
C LEU A 448 4.97 -17.52 -0.71
N PRO A 449 4.39 -16.68 0.14
CA PRO A 449 3.01 -16.21 -0.03
C PRO A 449 2.79 -15.46 -1.34
N TYR A 450 3.74 -14.67 -1.81
CA TYR A 450 3.58 -13.99 -3.10
C TYR A 450 3.62 -14.94 -4.28
N VAL A 451 4.43 -15.98 -4.23
CA VAL A 451 4.42 -17.04 -5.25
C VAL A 451 3.07 -17.75 -5.25
N VAL A 452 2.56 -18.16 -4.08
CA VAL A 452 1.23 -18.79 -3.95
C VAL A 452 0.12 -17.88 -4.47
N GLN A 453 0.15 -16.59 -4.09
CA GLN A 453 -0.81 -15.61 -4.57
C GLN A 453 -0.75 -15.43 -6.09
N GLY A 454 0.46 -15.45 -6.66
CA GLY A 454 0.67 -15.40 -8.11
C GLY A 454 0.04 -16.59 -8.82
N VAL A 455 0.24 -17.81 -8.30
CA VAL A 455 -0.37 -19.03 -8.83
C VAL A 455 -1.89 -18.98 -8.75
N LEU A 456 -2.46 -18.55 -7.61
CA LEU A 456 -3.92 -18.43 -7.44
C LEU A 456 -4.53 -17.41 -8.41
N ARG A 457 -3.89 -16.25 -8.57
CA ARG A 457 -4.36 -15.21 -9.51
C ARG A 457 -4.24 -15.67 -10.96
N TYR A 458 -3.12 -16.29 -11.33
CA TYR A 458 -2.95 -16.88 -12.65
C TYR A 458 -4.03 -17.94 -12.95
N ALA A 459 -4.25 -18.85 -12.01
CA ALA A 459 -5.29 -19.88 -12.12
C ALA A 459 -6.69 -19.25 -12.30
N THR A 460 -6.99 -18.18 -11.58
CA THR A 460 -8.27 -17.47 -11.70
C THR A 460 -8.41 -16.81 -13.07
N LEU A 461 -7.38 -16.11 -13.57
CA LEU A 461 -7.40 -15.51 -14.88
C LEU A 461 -7.58 -16.57 -15.99
N ARG A 462 -6.91 -17.71 -15.85
CA ARG A 462 -6.93 -18.80 -16.83
C ARG A 462 -8.26 -19.57 -16.84
N TRP A 463 -8.74 -19.98 -15.66
CA TRP A 463 -9.86 -20.91 -15.55
C TRP A 463 -11.21 -20.23 -15.32
N VAL A 464 -11.24 -19.10 -14.63
CA VAL A 464 -12.49 -18.39 -14.34
C VAL A 464 -12.80 -17.34 -15.41
N PHE A 465 -11.78 -16.63 -15.90
CA PHE A 465 -11.96 -15.60 -16.93
C PHE A 465 -11.62 -16.09 -18.35
N HIS A 466 -11.14 -17.35 -18.49
CA HIS A 466 -10.79 -17.97 -19.77
C HIS A 466 -9.80 -17.15 -20.62
N TRP A 467 -8.90 -16.40 -19.97
CA TRP A 467 -7.90 -15.65 -20.70
C TRP A 467 -6.86 -16.58 -21.34
N LYS A 468 -6.49 -16.28 -22.59
CA LYS A 468 -5.47 -17.05 -23.31
C LYS A 468 -4.08 -16.68 -22.79
N ASP A 469 -3.20 -17.67 -22.75
CA ASP A 469 -1.82 -17.48 -22.33
C ASP A 469 -1.06 -16.66 -23.38
N SER A 470 -0.38 -15.62 -22.92
CA SER A 470 0.53 -14.79 -23.72
C SER A 470 1.98 -15.00 -23.27
N TRP A 471 2.38 -16.25 -23.10
CA TRP A 471 3.74 -16.62 -22.70
C TRP A 471 4.82 -16.05 -23.63
N SER A 472 4.53 -15.93 -24.92
CA SER A 472 5.42 -15.31 -25.92
C SER A 472 5.80 -13.87 -25.54
N ASP A 473 4.86 -13.13 -24.94
CA ASP A 473 5.10 -11.73 -24.58
C ASP A 473 5.92 -11.58 -23.28
N ILE A 474 5.77 -12.52 -22.36
CA ILE A 474 6.44 -12.50 -21.04
C ILE A 474 7.84 -13.15 -21.13
N SER A 475 8.05 -14.11 -22.05
CA SER A 475 9.32 -14.85 -22.17
C SER A 475 10.51 -13.98 -22.55
N GLY A 476 10.30 -12.95 -23.38
CA GLY A 476 11.37 -12.07 -23.84
C GLY A 476 12.19 -11.42 -22.71
N PRO A 477 11.59 -10.69 -21.77
CA PRO A 477 12.30 -10.13 -20.62
C PRO A 477 12.99 -11.18 -19.74
N LEU A 478 12.36 -12.36 -19.54
CA LEU A 478 12.90 -13.44 -18.72
C LEU A 478 14.15 -14.07 -19.37
N ILE A 479 14.10 -14.33 -20.66
CA ILE A 479 15.26 -14.84 -21.44
C ILE A 479 16.40 -13.81 -21.41
N ALA A 480 16.09 -12.53 -21.64
CA ALA A 480 17.08 -11.46 -21.57
C ALA A 480 17.75 -11.38 -20.20
N ALA A 481 16.98 -11.52 -19.11
CA ALA A 481 17.53 -11.54 -17.76
C ALA A 481 18.40 -12.79 -17.52
N GLY A 482 17.98 -13.96 -18.00
CA GLY A 482 18.77 -15.18 -17.91
C GLY A 482 20.12 -15.07 -18.62
N ILE A 483 20.13 -14.53 -19.85
CA ILE A 483 21.37 -14.28 -20.61
C ILE A 483 22.26 -13.27 -19.88
N ALA A 484 21.69 -12.17 -19.35
CA ALA A 484 22.45 -11.14 -18.65
C ALA A 484 23.01 -11.62 -17.30
N LEU A 485 22.39 -12.62 -16.68
CA LEU A 485 22.83 -13.16 -15.40
C LEU A 485 24.15 -13.94 -15.53
N ILE A 486 24.41 -14.59 -16.67
CA ILE A 486 25.61 -15.38 -16.90
C ILE A 486 26.90 -14.55 -16.71
N PRO A 487 27.15 -13.47 -17.49
CA PRO A 487 28.35 -12.66 -17.31
C PRO A 487 28.42 -11.98 -15.93
N ALA A 488 27.26 -11.61 -15.36
CA ALA A 488 27.20 -11.04 -14.02
C ALA A 488 27.70 -12.01 -12.95
N LEU A 489 27.28 -13.27 -13.00
CA LEU A 489 27.74 -14.32 -12.07
C LEU A 489 29.22 -14.66 -12.30
N VAL A 490 29.69 -14.69 -13.53
CA VAL A 490 31.10 -14.86 -13.84
C VAL A 490 31.94 -13.74 -13.22
N CYS A 491 31.57 -12.46 -13.44
CA CYS A 491 32.24 -11.34 -12.79
C CYS A 491 32.21 -11.46 -11.25
N ARG A 492 31.09 -11.93 -10.67
CA ARG A 492 30.95 -12.11 -9.24
C ARG A 492 31.85 -13.22 -8.68
N ALA A 493 32.08 -14.27 -9.45
CA ALA A 493 32.93 -15.40 -9.05
C ALA A 493 34.42 -15.04 -9.07
N PHE A 494 34.85 -14.22 -10.03
CA PHE A 494 36.25 -13.81 -10.17
C PHE A 494 36.64 -12.56 -9.37
N LEU A 495 35.66 -11.66 -9.12
CA LEU A 495 35.91 -10.39 -8.46
C LEU A 495 35.21 -10.39 -7.08
N GLY A 496 35.99 -10.34 -6.00
CA GLY A 496 35.49 -10.28 -4.65
C GLY A 496 35.09 -8.85 -4.20
N GLY A 497 34.48 -8.78 -3.01
CA GLY A 497 34.23 -7.51 -2.31
C GLY A 497 33.25 -6.56 -3.03
N ILE A 498 33.39 -5.26 -2.76
CA ILE A 498 32.55 -4.19 -3.30
C ILE A 498 32.71 -4.08 -4.83
N VAL A 499 33.94 -4.13 -5.30
CA VAL A 499 34.26 -4.00 -6.74
C VAL A 499 33.57 -5.09 -7.54
N GLY A 500 33.64 -6.35 -7.09
CA GLY A 500 32.93 -7.46 -7.73
C GLY A 500 31.42 -7.31 -7.76
N GLN A 501 30.83 -6.75 -6.71
CA GLN A 501 29.38 -6.47 -6.66
C GLN A 501 28.98 -5.40 -7.71
N VAL A 502 29.70 -4.29 -7.76
CA VAL A 502 29.41 -3.19 -8.68
C VAL A 502 29.62 -3.61 -10.13
N ILE A 503 30.75 -4.30 -10.44
CA ILE A 503 31.03 -4.77 -11.80
C ILE A 503 29.99 -5.81 -12.25
N SER A 504 29.57 -6.74 -11.36
CA SER A 504 28.52 -7.72 -11.67
C SER A 504 27.19 -7.06 -12.01
N ALA A 505 26.79 -6.06 -11.22
CA ALA A 505 25.57 -5.30 -11.48
C ALA A 505 25.67 -4.50 -12.80
N ALA A 506 26.80 -3.87 -13.07
CA ALA A 506 27.05 -3.16 -14.33
C ALA A 506 27.04 -4.10 -15.53
N ALA A 507 27.68 -5.26 -15.45
CA ALA A 507 27.68 -6.28 -16.50
C ALA A 507 26.25 -6.77 -16.80
N PHE A 508 25.45 -7.02 -15.77
CA PHE A 508 24.03 -7.37 -15.94
C PHE A 508 23.29 -6.28 -16.70
N LEU A 509 23.36 -5.03 -16.22
CA LEU A 509 22.64 -3.89 -16.82
C LEU A 509 23.02 -3.66 -18.27
N THR A 510 24.30 -3.80 -18.61
CA THR A 510 24.81 -3.62 -19.98
C THR A 510 24.22 -4.69 -20.90
N VAL A 511 24.34 -5.97 -20.55
CA VAL A 511 23.85 -7.07 -21.39
C VAL A 511 22.33 -7.04 -21.50
N PHE A 512 21.61 -6.81 -20.39
CA PHE A 512 20.17 -6.69 -20.38
C PHE A 512 19.67 -5.50 -21.22
N GLY A 513 20.34 -4.35 -21.12
CA GLY A 513 20.07 -3.15 -21.92
C GLY A 513 20.24 -3.38 -23.42
N VAL A 514 21.29 -4.10 -23.83
CA VAL A 514 21.50 -4.49 -25.23
C VAL A 514 20.39 -5.40 -25.73
N GLN A 515 19.94 -6.37 -24.92
CA GLN A 515 18.82 -7.26 -25.28
C GLN A 515 17.49 -6.49 -25.39
N TRP A 516 17.24 -5.57 -24.48
CA TRP A 516 16.06 -4.69 -24.55
C TRP A 516 16.08 -3.83 -25.83
N TRP A 517 17.24 -3.25 -26.19
CA TRP A 517 17.42 -2.46 -27.40
C TRP A 517 17.13 -3.28 -28.66
N ARG A 518 17.73 -4.48 -28.74
CA ARG A 518 17.50 -5.42 -29.87
C ARG A 518 16.02 -5.80 -29.98
N SER A 519 15.34 -6.07 -28.88
CA SER A 519 13.92 -6.42 -28.89
C SER A 519 13.02 -5.28 -29.41
N ARG A 520 13.45 -4.01 -29.23
CA ARG A 520 12.72 -2.85 -29.78
C ARG A 520 12.92 -2.68 -31.29
N ILE A 521 14.11 -2.91 -31.79
CA ILE A 521 14.41 -2.82 -33.23
C ILE A 521 13.59 -3.86 -33.99
N HIS A 522 13.63 -5.12 -33.59
CA HIS A 522 12.85 -6.18 -34.24
C HIS A 522 11.32 -5.99 -34.21
N ARG A 523 10.81 -5.18 -33.29
CA ARG A 523 9.38 -4.84 -33.28
C ARG A 523 9.03 -3.72 -34.26
N LYS A 524 9.92 -2.74 -34.46
CA LYS A 524 9.70 -1.70 -35.46
C LYS A 524 9.70 -2.26 -36.87
N ASP A 525 10.52 -3.31 -37.12
CA ASP A 525 10.59 -3.96 -38.43
C ASP A 525 9.36 -4.82 -38.77
N LYS A 526 8.57 -5.24 -37.75
CA LYS A 526 7.34 -6.04 -37.92
C LYS A 526 6.07 -5.24 -38.05
N HIS A 527 6.10 -3.94 -37.73
CA HIS A 527 4.99 -2.99 -37.89
C HIS A 527 5.58 -1.68 -38.41
N PRO A 528 5.72 -1.54 -39.77
CA PRO A 528 6.18 -0.32 -40.41
C PRO A 528 5.17 0.84 -40.25
#